data_1deb6580b37c7788d7989e012364648a
#
_entry.id   1deb6580b37c7788d7989e012364648a
#
_cell.length_a   1.000
_cell.length_b   1.000
_cell.length_c   1.000
_cell.angle_alpha   90.00
_cell.angle_beta   90.00
_cell.angle_gamma   90.00
#
_symmetry.space_group_name_H-M   'P 1'
#
loop_
_entity.id
_entity.type
_entity.pdbx_description
1 polymer ?
#
loop_
_entity_poly.entity_id
_entity_poly.type
_entity_poly.pdbx_seq_one_letter_code
_entity_poly.pdbx_strand_id
1 'polypeptide(L)'
;HLVRAREHLPHEGQQRVVIARLVPEIDCGRFAVKRIVGDEMTVEADIFTDGHDAIAAVLRYRGPGQEPWHEVPFTFVTNDRWRASFLLAELGVWEYTAVAWIDRFATWQRDLRKRLEAGQDVTVDLLIGAELIESYAGSAPEEEARWLREVAAELRSGPGAAELAFLPDLTERMRQADPRLFAVSYPRILRIVVDRERARFSTWYELFPRSCSPEPGQHGTFRDCEQWLPHIAELGFDVLYLPPIHPIGKTHRKGKNNSLVAGPDDPGSPWAIGSEEGGHDAIHPQLGTLDDFRAFIARARDYGIEIAMDLAFQCSPDHPYVRQHPEWFRKRPDGTIQYAENPPKKYQDIYPFDFESPAWRELWLELLRVVRFWIEQGIRIFRVDNPHTKPFAFWEWLIGEIKRDYPEVIFLSE
;
A
#
# COMPACT_ATOMS: atom_id res chain seq x y z
N HIS A 1 50.79 8.74 1.81
CA HIS A 1 49.63 8.59 0.88
C HIS A 1 48.91 7.25 1.03
N LEU A 2 49.68 6.11 1.14
CA LEU A 2 49.05 4.77 1.26
C LEU A 2 48.32 4.55 2.60
N VAL A 3 48.79 5.10 3.71
CA VAL A 3 48.14 4.98 5.02
C VAL A 3 46.77 5.66 4.98
N ARG A 4 46.68 6.87 4.43
CA ARG A 4 45.42 7.62 4.26
C ARG A 4 44.48 6.90 3.30
N ALA A 5 44.98 6.27 2.25
CA ALA A 5 44.17 5.51 1.31
C ALA A 5 43.52 4.28 1.95
N ARG A 6 44.19 3.63 2.92
CA ARG A 6 43.61 2.49 3.67
C ARG A 6 42.38 2.86 4.49
N GLU A 7 42.32 4.08 5.03
CA GLU A 7 41.22 4.57 5.83
C GLU A 7 39.95 4.81 5.00
N HIS A 8 40.09 4.87 3.67
CA HIS A 8 38.99 5.12 2.73
C HIS A 8 38.62 3.92 1.85
N LEU A 9 39.14 2.73 2.17
CA LEU A 9 38.75 1.51 1.46
C LEU A 9 37.26 1.18 1.75
N PRO A 10 36.51 0.77 0.74
CA PRO A 10 35.14 0.33 0.96
C PRO A 10 35.09 -0.94 1.83
N HIS A 11 34.08 -1.06 2.66
CA HIS A 11 33.91 -2.24 3.53
C HIS A 11 33.76 -3.54 2.74
N GLU A 12 33.11 -3.47 1.59
CA GLU A 12 32.72 -4.62 0.77
C GLU A 12 33.27 -4.52 -0.65
N GLY A 13 34.58 -4.29 -0.75
CA GLY A 13 35.26 -4.10 -2.03
C GLY A 13 35.31 -5.33 -2.94
N GLN A 14 34.88 -6.50 -2.46
CA GLN A 14 34.79 -7.75 -3.23
C GLN A 14 33.43 -7.95 -3.93
N GLN A 15 32.45 -7.12 -3.65
CA GLN A 15 31.17 -7.12 -4.35
C GLN A 15 31.34 -6.56 -5.76
N ARG A 16 30.93 -7.32 -6.75
CA ARG A 16 31.09 -6.98 -8.17
C ARG A 16 29.79 -6.68 -8.87
N VAL A 17 28.68 -7.22 -8.37
CA VAL A 17 27.36 -7.03 -8.97
C VAL A 17 26.78 -5.69 -8.53
N VAL A 18 26.12 -4.99 -9.45
CA VAL A 18 25.39 -3.75 -9.21
C VAL A 18 23.92 -3.97 -9.49
N ILE A 19 23.07 -3.66 -8.52
CA ILE A 19 21.64 -3.53 -8.72
C ILE A 19 21.36 -2.02 -8.77
N ALA A 20 21.29 -1.49 -9.99
CA ALA A 20 21.19 -0.04 -10.19
C ALA A 20 19.76 0.47 -10.00
N ARG A 21 18.77 -0.37 -10.28
CA ARG A 21 17.38 0.04 -10.29
C ARG A 21 16.47 -1.14 -9.99
N LEU A 22 15.38 -0.85 -9.26
CA LEU A 22 14.28 -1.77 -9.01
C LEU A 22 12.98 -1.04 -9.31
N VAL A 23 12.10 -1.63 -10.12
CA VAL A 23 10.86 -1.00 -10.58
C VAL A 23 9.69 -1.96 -10.34
N PRO A 24 8.56 -1.49 -9.80
CA PRO A 24 8.22 -0.10 -9.49
C PRO A 24 8.86 0.39 -8.18
N GLU A 25 9.18 1.68 -8.13
CA GLU A 25 9.66 2.38 -6.94
C GLU A 25 9.14 3.82 -6.99
N ILE A 26 8.52 4.28 -5.91
CA ILE A 26 7.94 5.63 -5.82
C ILE A 26 8.74 6.45 -4.81
N ASP A 27 9.26 7.58 -5.26
CA ASP A 27 10.04 8.52 -4.45
C ASP A 27 11.10 7.82 -3.59
N CYS A 28 11.99 7.08 -4.26
CA CYS A 28 13.06 6.32 -3.61
C CYS A 28 12.59 5.38 -2.49
N GLY A 29 11.41 4.77 -2.66
CA GLY A 29 10.82 3.84 -1.70
C GLY A 29 10.12 4.49 -0.51
N ARG A 30 9.99 5.82 -0.51
CA ARG A 30 9.27 6.54 0.54
C ARG A 30 7.80 6.13 0.58
N PHE A 31 7.16 6.01 -0.57
CA PHE A 31 5.76 5.60 -0.70
C PHE A 31 5.63 4.19 -1.24
N ALA A 32 4.62 3.48 -0.75
CA ALA A 32 4.25 2.18 -1.25
C ALA A 32 3.58 2.27 -2.63
N VAL A 33 3.81 1.30 -3.49
CA VAL A 33 2.99 1.11 -4.68
C VAL A 33 1.65 0.46 -4.30
N LYS A 34 0.62 0.69 -5.09
CA LYS A 34 -0.72 0.12 -4.87
C LYS A 34 -1.01 -1.00 -5.86
N ARG A 35 -1.57 -2.08 -5.35
CA ARG A 35 -2.04 -3.24 -6.13
C ARG A 35 -3.33 -3.77 -5.51
N ILE A 36 -3.93 -4.72 -6.19
CA ILE A 36 -5.17 -5.37 -5.77
C ILE A 36 -4.88 -6.82 -5.44
N VAL A 37 -5.56 -7.39 -4.47
CA VAL A 37 -5.49 -8.80 -4.13
C VAL A 37 -5.79 -9.66 -5.36
N GLY A 38 -4.94 -10.68 -5.59
CA GLY A 38 -5.00 -11.51 -6.78
C GLY A 38 -4.16 -11.02 -7.96
N ASP A 39 -3.57 -9.82 -7.88
CA ASP A 39 -2.63 -9.35 -8.90
C ASP A 39 -1.33 -10.14 -8.86
N GLU A 40 -0.77 -10.35 -10.04
CA GLU A 40 0.62 -10.74 -10.20
C GLU A 40 1.49 -9.49 -10.15
N MET A 41 2.31 -9.39 -9.10
CA MET A 41 3.27 -8.30 -8.95
C MET A 41 4.50 -8.56 -9.78
N THR A 42 4.71 -7.80 -10.84
CA THR A 42 5.90 -7.88 -11.68
C THR A 42 6.91 -6.82 -11.27
N VAL A 43 8.15 -7.25 -11.04
CA VAL A 43 9.28 -6.40 -10.69
C VAL A 43 10.36 -6.53 -11.75
N GLU A 44 10.85 -5.39 -12.22
CA GLU A 44 12.02 -5.32 -13.11
C GLU A 44 13.21 -4.74 -12.36
N ALA A 45 14.40 -5.22 -12.70
CA ALA A 45 15.64 -4.75 -12.14
C ALA A 45 16.68 -4.53 -13.25
N ASP A 46 17.51 -3.50 -13.08
CA ASP A 46 18.70 -3.32 -13.90
C ASP A 46 19.90 -3.86 -13.10
N ILE A 47 20.45 -5.00 -13.53
CA ILE A 47 21.49 -5.74 -12.82
C ILE A 47 22.63 -6.04 -13.78
N PHE A 48 23.84 -5.66 -13.41
CA PHE A 48 25.04 -5.87 -14.22
C PHE A 48 26.27 -6.11 -13.34
N THR A 49 27.35 -6.55 -13.96
CA THR A 49 28.64 -6.76 -13.31
C THR A 49 29.80 -6.33 -14.22
N ASP A 50 30.98 -6.19 -13.63
CA ASP A 50 32.21 -6.11 -14.39
C ASP A 50 32.54 -7.47 -15.07
N GLY A 51 33.36 -7.45 -16.09
CA GLY A 51 33.81 -8.67 -16.81
C GLY A 51 32.66 -9.38 -17.54
N HIS A 52 32.75 -10.71 -17.61
CA HIS A 52 31.85 -11.55 -18.39
C HIS A 52 31.19 -12.67 -17.59
N ASP A 53 31.27 -12.62 -16.28
CA ASP A 53 30.67 -13.65 -15.43
C ASP A 53 29.14 -13.63 -15.50
N ALA A 54 28.55 -14.80 -15.33
CA ALA A 54 27.12 -14.93 -15.20
C ALA A 54 26.64 -14.36 -13.87
N ILE A 55 25.43 -13.80 -13.88
CA ILE A 55 24.77 -13.25 -12.70
C ILE A 55 23.60 -14.18 -12.33
N ALA A 56 23.45 -14.43 -11.03
CA ALA A 56 22.22 -14.92 -10.45
C ALA A 56 21.57 -13.81 -9.61
N ALA A 57 20.25 -13.72 -9.67
CA ALA A 57 19.50 -12.74 -8.90
C ALA A 57 18.16 -13.31 -8.46
N VAL A 58 17.73 -12.93 -7.27
CA VAL A 58 16.41 -13.28 -6.73
C VAL A 58 15.68 -12.04 -6.27
N LEU A 59 14.39 -12.03 -6.56
CA LEU A 59 13.45 -11.12 -5.94
C LEU A 59 13.04 -11.74 -4.61
N ARG A 60 13.24 -11.01 -3.53
CA ARG A 60 12.79 -11.38 -2.19
C ARG A 60 11.52 -10.63 -1.87
N TYR A 61 10.52 -11.34 -1.38
CA TYR A 61 9.25 -10.74 -1.00
C TYR A 61 8.69 -11.41 0.24
N ARG A 62 7.84 -10.70 0.96
CA ARG A 62 7.08 -11.24 2.08
C ARG A 62 5.72 -10.57 2.19
N GLY A 63 4.75 -11.33 2.69
CA GLY A 63 3.40 -10.87 2.95
C GLY A 63 3.26 -10.05 4.23
N PRO A 64 2.04 -9.64 4.57
CA PRO A 64 1.74 -8.92 5.80
C PRO A 64 2.10 -9.72 7.06
N GLY A 65 2.30 -9.02 8.19
CA GLY A 65 2.48 -9.68 9.48
C GLY A 65 3.85 -10.29 9.74
N GLN A 66 4.91 -9.81 9.06
CA GLN A 66 6.29 -10.30 9.25
C GLN A 66 6.50 -11.76 8.82
N GLU A 67 5.77 -12.20 7.82
CA GLU A 67 6.00 -13.47 7.13
C GLU A 67 7.48 -13.67 6.79
N PRO A 68 7.97 -14.92 6.72
CA PRO A 68 9.32 -15.18 6.25
C PRO A 68 9.52 -14.69 4.82
N TRP A 69 10.75 -14.30 4.49
CA TRP A 69 11.10 -13.94 3.12
C TRP A 69 11.00 -15.15 2.19
N HIS A 70 10.27 -14.97 1.10
CA HIS A 70 10.23 -15.87 -0.04
C HIS A 70 11.14 -15.34 -1.13
N GLU A 71 11.59 -16.22 -2.01
CA GLU A 71 12.46 -15.88 -3.13
C GLU A 71 11.88 -16.43 -4.44
N VAL A 72 11.97 -15.63 -5.48
CA VAL A 72 11.74 -16.04 -6.86
C VAL A 72 12.90 -15.57 -7.72
N PRO A 73 13.45 -16.43 -8.60
CA PRO A 73 14.57 -16.04 -9.44
C PRO A 73 14.15 -14.98 -10.45
N PHE A 74 15.04 -14.00 -10.68
CA PHE A 74 14.93 -13.09 -11.81
C PHE A 74 15.31 -13.81 -13.09
N THR A 75 14.58 -13.50 -14.16
CA THR A 75 14.87 -13.95 -15.51
C THR A 75 15.42 -12.79 -16.33
N PHE A 76 16.50 -13.02 -17.04
CA PHE A 76 17.09 -12.04 -17.95
C PHE A 76 16.13 -11.71 -19.11
N VAL A 77 15.97 -10.41 -19.40
CA VAL A 77 15.09 -9.95 -20.49
C VAL A 77 15.91 -9.44 -21.67
N THR A 78 16.67 -8.38 -21.47
CA THR A 78 17.53 -7.77 -22.49
C THR A 78 18.46 -6.76 -21.88
N ASN A 79 19.62 -6.56 -22.45
CA ASN A 79 20.68 -5.69 -21.92
C ASN A 79 20.97 -6.03 -20.45
N ASP A 80 20.72 -5.11 -19.54
CA ASP A 80 20.91 -5.34 -18.09
C ASP A 80 19.57 -5.55 -17.37
N ARG A 81 18.46 -5.67 -18.12
CA ARG A 81 17.11 -5.80 -17.60
C ARG A 81 16.77 -7.24 -17.24
N TRP A 82 16.26 -7.38 -16.01
CA TRP A 82 15.80 -8.63 -15.42
C TRP A 82 14.36 -8.48 -14.93
N ARG A 83 13.60 -9.55 -14.87
CA ARG A 83 12.20 -9.56 -14.45
C ARG A 83 11.89 -10.76 -13.57
N ALA A 84 11.10 -10.52 -12.53
CA ALA A 84 10.51 -11.55 -11.68
C ALA A 84 9.10 -11.16 -11.28
N SER A 85 8.27 -12.15 -10.94
CA SER A 85 6.87 -11.92 -10.54
C SER A 85 6.49 -12.82 -9.38
N PHE A 86 5.52 -12.36 -8.57
CA PHE A 86 4.90 -13.14 -7.51
C PHE A 86 3.43 -12.75 -7.33
N LEU A 87 2.63 -13.65 -6.77
CA LEU A 87 1.20 -13.43 -6.54
C LEU A 87 0.97 -12.67 -5.23
N LEU A 88 0.12 -11.65 -5.26
CA LEU A 88 -0.36 -10.92 -4.09
C LEU A 88 -1.64 -11.58 -3.57
N ALA A 89 -1.49 -12.56 -2.67
CA ALA A 89 -2.56 -13.47 -2.28
C ALA A 89 -3.50 -12.91 -1.19
N GLU A 90 -3.12 -11.85 -0.48
CA GLU A 90 -3.89 -11.30 0.64
C GLU A 90 -3.76 -9.78 0.76
N LEU A 91 -4.73 -9.19 1.45
CA LEU A 91 -4.75 -7.75 1.74
C LEU A 91 -3.67 -7.38 2.76
N GLY A 92 -3.15 -6.16 2.64
CA GLY A 92 -2.22 -5.60 3.60
C GLY A 92 -0.94 -5.08 2.96
N VAL A 93 0.08 -4.85 3.77
CA VAL A 93 1.37 -4.31 3.32
C VAL A 93 2.34 -5.44 3.07
N TRP A 94 2.75 -5.58 1.81
CA TRP A 94 3.80 -6.49 1.36
C TRP A 94 5.12 -5.74 1.21
N GLU A 95 6.22 -6.48 1.24
CA GLU A 95 7.55 -5.95 1.05
C GLU A 95 8.32 -6.74 0.01
N TYR A 96 9.19 -6.07 -0.74
CA TYR A 96 10.07 -6.69 -1.72
C TYR A 96 11.40 -5.98 -1.84
N THR A 97 12.42 -6.73 -2.23
CA THR A 97 13.77 -6.26 -2.52
C THR A 97 14.46 -7.25 -3.45
N ALA A 98 15.68 -6.98 -3.83
CA ALA A 98 16.46 -7.84 -4.72
C ALA A 98 17.81 -8.18 -4.10
N VAL A 99 18.31 -9.38 -4.40
CA VAL A 99 19.66 -9.85 -4.09
C VAL A 99 20.26 -10.45 -5.34
N ALA A 100 21.52 -10.13 -5.61
CA ALA A 100 22.23 -10.61 -6.78
C ALA A 100 23.69 -10.94 -6.45
N TRP A 101 24.26 -11.89 -7.17
CA TRP A 101 25.63 -12.35 -6.99
C TRP A 101 26.21 -12.91 -8.29
N ILE A 102 27.51 -13.15 -8.32
CA ILE A 102 28.15 -13.85 -9.43
C ILE A 102 27.81 -15.34 -9.36
N ASP A 103 27.18 -15.85 -10.39
CA ASP A 103 26.92 -17.29 -10.54
C ASP A 103 28.16 -17.98 -11.11
N ARG A 104 29.00 -18.48 -10.21
CA ARG A 104 30.27 -19.12 -10.57
C ARG A 104 30.06 -20.41 -11.33
N PHE A 105 29.05 -21.18 -10.96
CA PHE A 105 28.74 -22.46 -11.61
C PHE A 105 28.20 -22.23 -13.01
N ALA A 106 27.25 -21.33 -13.20
CA ALA A 106 26.75 -21.00 -14.54
C ALA A 106 27.84 -20.41 -15.44
N THR A 107 28.73 -19.58 -14.89
CA THR A 107 29.91 -19.08 -15.62
C THR A 107 30.78 -20.22 -16.10
N TRP A 108 31.13 -21.15 -15.22
CA TRP A 108 31.94 -22.30 -15.54
C TRP A 108 31.26 -23.20 -16.60
N GLN A 109 29.99 -23.55 -16.44
CA GLN A 109 29.24 -24.34 -17.42
C GLN A 109 29.23 -23.71 -18.82
N ARG A 110 28.95 -22.41 -18.88
CA ARG A 110 28.93 -21.67 -20.14
C ARG A 110 30.29 -21.70 -20.84
N ASP A 111 31.34 -21.44 -20.09
CA ASP A 111 32.71 -21.36 -20.63
C ASP A 111 33.21 -22.74 -21.02
N LEU A 112 32.93 -23.78 -20.25
CA LEU A 112 33.23 -25.16 -20.59
C LEU A 112 32.54 -25.56 -21.91
N ARG A 113 31.27 -25.22 -22.09
CA ARG A 113 30.53 -25.52 -23.35
C ARG A 113 31.20 -24.88 -24.55
N LYS A 114 31.57 -23.59 -24.45
CA LYS A 114 32.28 -22.88 -25.53
C LYS A 114 33.59 -23.53 -25.92
N ARG A 115 34.37 -24.00 -24.93
CA ARG A 115 35.64 -24.66 -25.16
C ARG A 115 35.47 -26.02 -25.82
N LEU A 116 34.46 -26.81 -25.40
CA LEU A 116 34.14 -28.07 -26.03
C LEU A 116 33.70 -27.87 -27.48
N GLU A 117 32.85 -26.90 -27.77
CA GLU A 117 32.41 -26.55 -29.13
C GLU A 117 33.58 -26.10 -30.02
N ALA A 118 34.59 -25.47 -29.42
CA ALA A 118 35.81 -25.05 -30.11
C ALA A 118 36.86 -26.19 -30.22
N GLY A 119 36.57 -27.41 -29.72
CA GLY A 119 37.51 -28.54 -29.76
C GLY A 119 38.75 -28.36 -28.90
N GLN A 120 38.69 -27.53 -27.85
CA GLN A 120 39.85 -27.31 -26.95
C GLN A 120 39.96 -28.43 -25.92
N ASP A 121 41.19 -28.62 -25.40
CA ASP A 121 41.40 -29.48 -24.25
C ASP A 121 40.76 -28.86 -23.00
N VAL A 122 39.86 -29.59 -22.35
CA VAL A 122 39.09 -29.15 -21.18
C VAL A 122 39.51 -29.87 -19.89
N THR A 123 40.63 -30.58 -19.90
CA THR A 123 41.08 -31.37 -18.74
C THR A 123 41.16 -30.50 -17.47
N VAL A 124 41.78 -29.34 -17.56
CA VAL A 124 41.91 -28.41 -16.43
C VAL A 124 40.56 -27.80 -16.05
N ASP A 125 39.72 -27.51 -17.04
CA ASP A 125 38.39 -26.94 -16.80
C ASP A 125 37.50 -27.90 -16.01
N LEU A 126 37.60 -29.21 -16.27
CA LEU A 126 36.89 -30.21 -15.49
C LEU A 126 37.39 -30.31 -14.06
N LEU A 127 38.69 -30.14 -13.82
CA LEU A 127 39.24 -30.05 -12.46
C LEU A 127 38.73 -28.83 -11.71
N ILE A 128 38.69 -27.68 -12.38
CA ILE A 128 38.13 -26.43 -11.83
C ILE A 128 36.65 -26.65 -11.45
N GLY A 129 35.87 -27.29 -12.32
CA GLY A 129 34.49 -27.60 -12.03
C GLY A 129 34.30 -28.57 -10.86
N ALA A 130 35.15 -29.59 -10.77
CA ALA A 130 35.12 -30.52 -9.65
C ALA A 130 35.39 -29.83 -8.30
N GLU A 131 36.39 -28.97 -8.25
CA GLU A 131 36.69 -28.17 -7.04
C GLU A 131 35.57 -27.23 -6.67
N LEU A 132 34.94 -26.58 -7.66
CA LEU A 132 33.80 -25.70 -7.45
C LEU A 132 32.59 -26.46 -6.85
N ILE A 133 32.26 -27.62 -7.42
CA ILE A 133 31.18 -28.49 -6.95
C ILE A 133 31.44 -28.95 -5.52
N GLU A 134 32.67 -29.37 -5.21
CA GLU A 134 33.06 -29.74 -3.84
C GLU A 134 32.94 -28.58 -2.86
N SER A 135 33.33 -27.39 -3.27
CA SER A 135 33.19 -26.19 -2.40
C SER A 135 31.73 -25.89 -2.05
N TYR A 136 30.79 -26.11 -2.96
CA TYR A 136 29.36 -25.95 -2.72
C TYR A 136 28.77 -27.07 -1.86
N ALA A 137 29.30 -28.28 -1.99
CA ALA A 137 28.89 -29.41 -1.15
C ALA A 137 29.01 -29.11 0.36
N GLY A 138 29.97 -28.25 0.75
CA GLY A 138 30.12 -27.81 2.14
C GLY A 138 28.94 -27.01 2.71
N SER A 139 28.10 -26.44 1.86
CA SER A 139 26.92 -25.63 2.23
C SER A 139 25.61 -26.40 2.05
N ALA A 140 25.65 -27.64 1.55
CA ALA A 140 24.49 -28.46 1.25
C ALA A 140 24.17 -29.45 2.38
N PRO A 141 22.91 -29.92 2.49
CA PRO A 141 22.58 -31.05 3.35
C PRO A 141 23.42 -32.30 3.00
N GLU A 142 23.67 -33.18 4.00
CA GLU A 142 24.65 -34.28 3.85
C GLU A 142 24.37 -35.22 2.68
N GLU A 143 23.12 -35.51 2.39
CA GLU A 143 22.74 -36.36 1.23
C GLU A 143 23.11 -35.69 -0.08
N GLU A 144 22.77 -34.41 -0.23
CA GLU A 144 23.12 -33.60 -1.39
C GLU A 144 24.62 -33.42 -1.51
N ALA A 145 25.30 -33.16 -0.42
CA ALA A 145 26.75 -33.00 -0.36
C ALA A 145 27.48 -34.28 -0.85
N ARG A 146 26.98 -35.44 -0.47
CA ARG A 146 27.53 -36.73 -0.91
C ARG A 146 27.41 -36.87 -2.42
N TRP A 147 26.23 -36.65 -2.98
CA TRP A 147 25.98 -36.73 -4.40
C TRP A 147 26.85 -35.75 -5.19
N LEU A 148 26.96 -34.51 -4.74
CA LEU A 148 27.83 -33.50 -5.35
C LEU A 148 29.30 -33.93 -5.36
N ARG A 149 29.81 -34.52 -4.27
CA ARG A 149 31.18 -35.05 -4.19
C ARG A 149 31.40 -36.23 -5.15
N GLU A 150 30.41 -37.07 -5.33
CA GLU A 150 30.48 -38.19 -6.30
C GLU A 150 30.59 -37.65 -7.73
N VAL A 151 29.75 -36.68 -8.11
CA VAL A 151 29.83 -36.03 -9.43
C VAL A 151 31.18 -35.34 -9.62
N ALA A 152 31.67 -34.61 -8.61
CA ALA A 152 33.00 -33.98 -8.66
C ALA A 152 34.15 -35.00 -8.89
N ALA A 153 34.08 -36.15 -8.22
CA ALA A 153 35.04 -37.23 -8.39
C ALA A 153 35.01 -37.80 -9.82
N GLU A 154 33.85 -37.96 -10.38
CA GLU A 154 33.71 -38.49 -11.76
C GLU A 154 34.18 -37.48 -12.82
N LEU A 155 33.94 -36.20 -12.63
CA LEU A 155 34.49 -35.14 -13.52
C LEU A 155 36.02 -35.15 -13.57
N ARG A 156 36.71 -35.57 -12.50
CA ARG A 156 38.15 -35.71 -12.46
C ARG A 156 38.69 -36.86 -13.30
N SER A 157 37.81 -37.78 -13.76
CA SER A 157 38.22 -38.90 -14.62
C SER A 157 38.64 -38.44 -16.01
N GLY A 158 38.37 -37.22 -16.41
CA GLY A 158 38.84 -36.59 -17.62
C GLY A 158 37.71 -36.26 -18.65
N PRO A 159 38.10 -35.94 -19.89
CA PRO A 159 37.20 -35.41 -20.92
C PRO A 159 35.96 -36.24 -21.21
N GLY A 160 36.02 -37.57 -21.01
CA GLY A 160 34.89 -38.46 -21.21
C GLY A 160 33.69 -38.20 -20.24
N ALA A 161 33.94 -37.52 -19.13
CA ALA A 161 32.91 -37.17 -18.14
C ALA A 161 32.35 -35.75 -18.33
N ALA A 162 32.73 -35.02 -19.36
CA ALA A 162 32.34 -33.63 -19.57
C ALA A 162 30.80 -33.44 -19.68
N GLU A 163 30.05 -34.41 -20.14
CA GLU A 163 28.60 -34.33 -20.24
C GLU A 163 27.90 -34.20 -18.87
N LEU A 164 28.53 -34.72 -17.83
CA LEU A 164 28.00 -34.61 -16.45
C LEU A 164 27.85 -33.14 -16.01
N ALA A 165 28.73 -32.25 -16.51
CA ALA A 165 28.67 -30.82 -16.24
C ALA A 165 27.34 -30.17 -16.61
N PHE A 166 26.61 -30.76 -17.54
CA PHE A 166 25.38 -30.20 -18.13
C PHE A 166 24.11 -30.93 -17.69
N LEU A 167 24.21 -31.83 -16.73
CA LEU A 167 23.03 -32.49 -16.17
C LEU A 167 22.10 -31.47 -15.50
N PRO A 168 20.79 -31.50 -15.84
CA PRO A 168 19.81 -30.61 -15.22
C PRO A 168 19.80 -30.74 -13.70
N ASP A 169 19.90 -31.96 -13.15
CA ASP A 169 19.94 -32.21 -11.71
C ASP A 169 21.15 -31.57 -11.04
N LEU A 170 22.31 -31.61 -11.68
CA LEU A 170 23.49 -30.94 -11.16
C LEU A 170 23.29 -29.42 -11.13
N THR A 171 22.76 -28.85 -12.20
CA THR A 171 22.49 -27.40 -12.28
C THR A 171 21.55 -26.94 -11.19
N GLU A 172 20.46 -27.67 -10.94
CA GLU A 172 19.49 -27.32 -9.91
C GLU A 172 20.08 -27.46 -8.49
N ARG A 173 20.81 -28.55 -8.21
CA ARG A 173 21.45 -28.76 -6.91
C ARG A 173 22.54 -27.71 -6.62
N MET A 174 23.32 -27.36 -7.62
CA MET A 174 24.32 -26.29 -7.50
C MET A 174 23.69 -24.93 -7.25
N ARG A 175 22.54 -24.65 -7.88
CA ARG A 175 21.78 -23.43 -7.63
C ARG A 175 21.27 -23.38 -6.17
N GLN A 176 20.82 -24.51 -5.63
CA GLN A 176 20.35 -24.59 -4.23
C GLN A 176 21.49 -24.52 -3.22
N ALA A 177 22.64 -25.11 -3.55
CA ALA A 177 23.80 -25.16 -2.67
C ALA A 177 24.71 -23.92 -2.79
N ASP A 178 24.39 -22.97 -3.68
CA ASP A 178 25.22 -21.78 -3.92
C ASP A 178 25.38 -20.98 -2.61
N PRO A 179 26.61 -20.79 -2.11
CA PRO A 179 26.86 -19.99 -0.92
C PRO A 179 26.65 -18.49 -1.13
N ARG A 180 26.36 -18.05 -2.36
CA ARG A 180 26.09 -16.65 -2.74
C ARG A 180 27.19 -15.70 -2.26
N LEU A 181 28.44 -16.07 -2.48
CA LEU A 181 29.60 -15.30 -2.03
C LEU A 181 29.56 -13.88 -2.60
N PHE A 182 29.78 -12.90 -1.72
CA PHE A 182 29.77 -11.47 -2.05
C PHE A 182 28.45 -10.99 -2.69
N ALA A 183 27.33 -11.59 -2.29
CA ALA A 183 26.03 -11.14 -2.73
C ALA A 183 25.75 -9.68 -2.38
N VAL A 184 25.08 -8.98 -3.27
CA VAL A 184 24.65 -7.59 -3.11
C VAL A 184 23.14 -7.55 -2.92
N SER A 185 22.70 -6.84 -1.91
CA SER A 185 21.29 -6.53 -1.72
C SER A 185 20.96 -5.14 -2.26
N TYR A 186 19.79 -4.99 -2.85
CA TYR A 186 19.28 -3.65 -3.16
C TYR A 186 19.16 -2.83 -1.87
N PRO A 187 19.58 -1.55 -1.84
CA PRO A 187 19.72 -0.81 -0.58
C PRO A 187 18.40 -0.46 0.10
N ARG A 188 17.27 -0.77 -0.54
CA ARG A 188 15.93 -0.46 -0.04
C ARG A 188 15.04 -1.69 0.02
N ILE A 189 14.17 -1.72 1.03
CA ILE A 189 13.02 -2.59 1.07
C ILE A 189 11.82 -1.76 0.64
N LEU A 190 11.21 -2.15 -0.48
CA LEU A 190 10.08 -1.46 -1.08
C LEU A 190 8.77 -2.07 -0.59
N ARG A 191 7.70 -1.27 -0.56
CA ARG A 191 6.41 -1.69 -0.01
C ARG A 191 5.32 -1.66 -1.06
N ILE A 192 4.34 -2.54 -0.86
CA ILE A 192 3.10 -2.61 -1.66
C ILE A 192 1.92 -2.56 -0.69
N VAL A 193 0.99 -1.65 -0.92
CA VAL A 193 -0.32 -1.71 -0.28
C VAL A 193 -1.26 -2.49 -1.21
N VAL A 194 -1.73 -3.63 -0.72
CA VAL A 194 -2.66 -4.48 -1.45
C VAL A 194 -4.06 -4.24 -0.94
N ASP A 195 -4.90 -3.70 -1.81
CA ASP A 195 -6.29 -3.33 -1.55
C ASP A 195 -7.27 -4.37 -2.11
N ARG A 196 -8.55 -4.21 -1.76
CA ARG A 196 -9.65 -4.94 -2.38
C ARG A 196 -9.86 -4.51 -3.83
N GLU A 197 -10.48 -5.38 -4.62
CA GLU A 197 -10.82 -5.12 -6.02
C GLU A 197 -11.59 -3.80 -6.21
N ARG A 198 -12.51 -3.47 -5.29
CA ARG A 198 -13.28 -2.22 -5.34
C ARG A 198 -12.44 -0.95 -5.22
N ALA A 199 -11.22 -1.04 -4.72
CA ALA A 199 -10.28 0.09 -4.71
C ALA A 199 -9.73 0.40 -6.12
N ARG A 200 -9.63 -0.60 -7.01
CA ARG A 200 -9.26 -0.39 -8.42
C ARG A 200 -10.39 0.23 -9.21
N PHE A 201 -11.56 -0.34 -9.07
CA PHE A 201 -12.76 0.10 -9.77
C PHE A 201 -14.01 -0.21 -8.96
N SER A 202 -14.88 0.78 -8.83
CA SER A 202 -16.22 0.64 -8.29
C SER A 202 -17.11 1.75 -8.85
N THR A 203 -18.38 1.46 -8.97
CA THR A 203 -19.40 2.42 -9.43
C THR A 203 -20.13 2.99 -8.25
N TRP A 204 -20.30 4.31 -8.22
CA TRP A 204 -20.81 5.03 -7.06
C TRP A 204 -22.10 5.77 -7.41
N TYR A 205 -23.10 5.64 -6.54
CA TYR A 205 -24.33 6.40 -6.57
C TYR A 205 -24.37 7.33 -5.35
N GLU A 206 -24.57 8.61 -5.56
CA GLU A 206 -24.73 9.60 -4.49
C GLU A 206 -26.21 9.79 -4.14
N LEU A 207 -26.52 9.81 -2.87
CA LEU A 207 -27.87 10.01 -2.37
C LEU A 207 -27.84 10.84 -1.09
N PHE A 208 -28.62 11.92 -1.06
CA PHE A 208 -28.88 12.67 0.17
C PHE A 208 -30.00 11.99 0.96
N PRO A 209 -29.74 11.40 2.13
CA PRO A 209 -30.78 10.73 2.91
C PRO A 209 -31.95 11.63 3.22
N ARG A 210 -31.71 12.90 3.52
CA ARG A 210 -32.78 13.88 3.78
C ARG A 210 -33.73 14.11 2.61
N SER A 211 -33.34 13.75 1.41
CA SER A 211 -34.13 13.90 0.18
C SER A 211 -34.88 12.63 -0.22
N CYS A 212 -34.81 11.57 0.58
CA CYS A 212 -35.39 10.26 0.27
C CYS A 212 -36.84 10.09 0.67
N SER A 213 -37.45 11.07 1.36
CA SER A 213 -38.87 10.96 1.75
C SER A 213 -39.76 10.83 0.53
N PRO A 214 -40.73 9.89 0.53
CA PRO A 214 -41.74 9.80 -0.51
C PRO A 214 -42.73 10.99 -0.47
N GLU A 215 -42.82 11.69 0.66
CA GLU A 215 -43.67 12.84 0.85
C GLU A 215 -42.93 14.15 0.56
N PRO A 216 -43.37 14.95 -0.42
CA PRO A 216 -42.72 16.22 -0.74
C PRO A 216 -42.62 17.15 0.46
N GLY A 217 -41.44 17.74 0.66
CA GLY A 217 -41.22 18.70 1.75
C GLY A 217 -40.95 18.09 3.12
N GLN A 218 -41.01 16.76 3.26
CA GLN A 218 -40.62 16.08 4.50
C GLN A 218 -39.15 15.65 4.46
N HIS A 219 -38.52 15.70 5.63
CA HIS A 219 -37.13 15.23 5.79
C HIS A 219 -37.08 13.71 5.70
N GLY A 220 -36.27 13.18 4.78
CA GLY A 220 -36.03 11.74 4.64
C GLY A 220 -35.31 11.13 5.82
N THR A 221 -35.43 9.81 5.95
CA THR A 221 -34.80 8.98 6.97
C THR A 221 -33.98 7.86 6.34
N PHE A 222 -33.18 7.14 7.13
CA PHE A 222 -32.46 5.94 6.63
C PHE A 222 -33.47 4.85 6.18
N ARG A 223 -34.61 4.74 6.80
CA ARG A 223 -35.67 3.81 6.36
C ARG A 223 -36.20 4.18 4.98
N ASP A 224 -36.37 5.48 4.70
CA ASP A 224 -36.73 5.95 3.37
C ASP A 224 -35.63 5.60 2.35
N CYS A 225 -34.35 5.70 2.73
CA CYS A 225 -33.26 5.34 1.86
C CYS A 225 -33.25 3.85 1.50
N GLU A 226 -33.67 2.96 2.40
CA GLU A 226 -33.76 1.53 2.12
C GLU A 226 -34.61 1.21 0.90
N GLN A 227 -35.63 2.02 0.64
CA GLN A 227 -36.51 1.85 -0.52
C GLN A 227 -35.84 2.13 -1.86
N TRP A 228 -34.71 2.86 -1.85
CA TRP A 228 -33.90 3.15 -3.03
C TRP A 228 -32.93 2.03 -3.38
N LEU A 229 -32.62 1.16 -2.44
CA LEU A 229 -31.61 0.12 -2.64
C LEU A 229 -31.90 -0.84 -3.80
N PRO A 230 -33.14 -1.33 -4.01
CA PRO A 230 -33.43 -2.17 -5.16
C PRO A 230 -33.13 -1.49 -6.50
N HIS A 231 -33.51 -0.22 -6.62
CA HIS A 231 -33.26 0.58 -7.83
C HIS A 231 -31.77 0.80 -8.08
N ILE A 232 -31.03 1.16 -7.04
CA ILE A 232 -29.57 1.37 -7.13
C ILE A 232 -28.87 0.06 -7.52
N ALA A 233 -29.29 -1.06 -6.95
CA ALA A 233 -28.77 -2.39 -7.28
C ALA A 233 -29.07 -2.79 -8.73
N GLU A 234 -30.31 -2.53 -9.21
CA GLU A 234 -30.72 -2.80 -10.59
C GLU A 234 -29.89 -2.01 -11.60
N LEU A 235 -29.52 -0.78 -11.26
CA LEU A 235 -28.61 0.04 -12.08
C LEU A 235 -27.15 -0.46 -12.09
N GLY A 236 -26.81 -1.41 -11.23
CA GLY A 236 -25.48 -2.03 -11.18
C GLY A 236 -24.43 -1.27 -10.38
N PHE A 237 -24.84 -0.39 -9.47
CA PHE A 237 -23.89 0.33 -8.61
C PHE A 237 -23.36 -0.53 -7.47
N ASP A 238 -22.06 -0.36 -7.15
CA ASP A 238 -21.36 -1.09 -6.09
C ASP A 238 -21.41 -0.37 -4.75
N VAL A 239 -21.40 0.95 -4.78
CA VAL A 239 -21.25 1.83 -3.62
C VAL A 239 -22.33 2.89 -3.62
N LEU A 240 -22.95 3.07 -2.46
CA LEU A 240 -23.85 4.19 -2.19
C LEU A 240 -23.13 5.20 -1.29
N TYR A 241 -22.82 6.35 -1.85
CA TYR A 241 -22.16 7.44 -1.14
C TYR A 241 -23.21 8.37 -0.52
N LEU A 242 -23.02 8.64 0.76
CA LEU A 242 -23.83 9.58 1.54
C LEU A 242 -22.99 10.82 1.89
N PRO A 243 -23.45 12.03 1.56
CA PRO A 243 -22.94 13.24 2.22
C PRO A 243 -23.03 13.12 3.74
N PRO A 244 -22.35 13.99 4.51
CA PRO A 244 -22.32 13.86 5.97
C PRO A 244 -23.71 13.66 6.59
N ILE A 245 -23.80 12.71 7.51
CA ILE A 245 -25.05 12.28 8.18
C ILE A 245 -25.16 12.77 9.61
N HIS A 246 -24.29 13.69 10.00
CA HIS A 246 -24.16 14.22 11.36
C HIS A 246 -25.14 15.38 11.62
N PRO A 247 -25.36 15.76 12.88
CA PRO A 247 -26.09 16.98 13.21
C PRO A 247 -25.48 18.19 12.50
N ILE A 248 -26.35 19.11 12.08
CA ILE A 248 -25.97 20.30 11.31
C ILE A 248 -26.06 21.53 12.22
N GLY A 249 -25.06 22.43 12.14
CA GLY A 249 -25.03 23.66 12.90
C GLY A 249 -26.18 24.62 12.57
N LYS A 250 -26.54 25.45 13.52
CA LYS A 250 -27.60 26.48 13.40
C LYS A 250 -27.02 27.86 13.15
N THR A 251 -25.89 28.19 13.76
CA THR A 251 -25.24 29.49 13.61
C THR A 251 -24.68 29.65 12.18
N HIS A 252 -25.05 30.75 11.56
CA HIS A 252 -24.71 31.05 10.15
C HIS A 252 -25.17 29.97 9.14
N ARG A 253 -26.22 29.24 9.49
CA ARG A 253 -26.80 28.20 8.64
C ARG A 253 -27.13 28.76 7.26
N LYS A 254 -26.78 28.00 6.21
CA LYS A 254 -27.12 28.32 4.83
C LYS A 254 -28.60 28.00 4.54
N GLY A 255 -29.23 28.87 3.79
CA GLY A 255 -30.57 28.67 3.28
C GLY A 255 -30.62 28.03 1.91
N LYS A 256 -31.78 28.02 1.28
CA LYS A 256 -32.03 27.48 -0.07
C LYS A 256 -31.08 28.13 -1.07
N ASN A 257 -30.57 27.32 -2.02
CA ASN A 257 -29.63 27.76 -3.05
C ASN A 257 -28.38 28.44 -2.48
N ASN A 258 -27.90 27.93 -1.33
CA ASN A 258 -26.74 28.43 -0.64
C ASN A 258 -26.84 29.91 -0.21
N SER A 259 -28.06 30.41 0.04
CA SER A 259 -28.25 31.77 0.55
C SER A 259 -27.61 31.92 1.94
N LEU A 260 -27.18 33.17 2.24
CA LEU A 260 -26.47 33.46 3.49
C LEU A 260 -27.35 33.41 4.75
N VAL A 261 -28.66 33.41 4.56
CA VAL A 261 -29.65 33.39 5.64
C VAL A 261 -30.57 32.22 5.45
N ALA A 262 -30.67 31.36 6.46
CA ALA A 262 -31.62 30.24 6.49
C ALA A 262 -32.96 30.68 7.00
N GLY A 263 -34.03 30.16 6.40
CA GLY A 263 -35.37 30.17 6.99
C GLY A 263 -35.46 29.18 8.15
N PRO A 264 -36.57 29.23 8.93
CA PRO A 264 -36.75 28.39 10.13
C PRO A 264 -36.75 26.90 9.82
N ASP A 265 -37.13 26.50 8.62
CA ASP A 265 -37.26 25.12 8.20
C ASP A 265 -36.13 24.66 7.27
N ASP A 266 -35.14 25.51 7.01
CA ASP A 266 -34.00 25.17 6.16
C ASP A 266 -33.05 24.22 6.89
N PRO A 267 -32.66 23.08 6.27
CA PRO A 267 -31.84 22.06 6.93
C PRO A 267 -30.36 22.45 7.05
N GLY A 268 -29.88 23.43 6.30
CA GLY A 268 -28.49 23.82 6.23
C GLY A 268 -27.63 22.88 5.39
N SER A 269 -26.32 23.15 5.37
CA SER A 269 -25.36 22.33 4.67
C SER A 269 -24.98 21.10 5.51
N PRO A 270 -25.02 19.87 4.96
CA PRO A 270 -24.54 18.68 5.68
C PRO A 270 -23.06 18.75 6.09
N TRP A 271 -22.27 19.55 5.39
CA TRP A 271 -20.84 19.74 5.69
C TRP A 271 -20.57 20.73 6.83
N ALA A 272 -21.57 21.45 7.30
CA ALA A 272 -21.51 22.26 8.51
C ALA A 272 -21.81 21.38 9.73
N ILE A 273 -20.87 20.51 10.08
CA ILE A 273 -21.06 19.41 11.01
C ILE A 273 -21.04 19.87 12.45
N GLY A 274 -22.03 19.42 13.19
CA GLY A 274 -22.10 19.54 14.65
C GLY A 274 -23.13 20.54 15.14
N SER A 275 -23.82 20.14 16.18
CA SER A 275 -24.76 20.97 16.97
C SER A 275 -24.75 20.48 18.42
N GLU A 276 -25.62 21.03 19.25
CA GLU A 276 -25.87 20.53 20.61
C GLU A 276 -26.27 19.04 20.65
N GLU A 277 -26.74 18.49 19.52
CA GLU A 277 -27.14 17.09 19.37
C GLU A 277 -25.96 16.15 19.11
N GLY A 278 -24.78 16.65 18.87
CA GLY A 278 -23.57 15.89 18.67
C GLY A 278 -22.69 16.36 17.52
N GLY A 279 -21.58 15.66 17.32
CA GLY A 279 -20.56 15.96 16.32
C GLY A 279 -20.38 14.83 15.30
N HIS A 280 -19.12 14.57 14.96
CA HIS A 280 -18.72 13.61 13.92
C HIS A 280 -19.01 12.13 14.23
N ASP A 281 -19.33 11.78 15.45
CA ASP A 281 -19.72 10.45 15.90
C ASP A 281 -21.22 10.31 16.18
N ALA A 282 -22.01 11.31 15.79
CA ALA A 282 -23.45 11.33 15.98
C ALA A 282 -24.20 11.30 14.64
N ILE A 283 -25.42 10.79 14.71
CA ILE A 283 -26.40 10.80 13.60
C ILE A 283 -27.31 12.01 13.76
N HIS A 284 -27.60 12.69 12.66
CA HIS A 284 -28.64 13.71 12.61
C HIS A 284 -29.98 13.10 13.02
N PRO A 285 -30.65 13.61 14.09
CA PRO A 285 -31.85 12.97 14.65
C PRO A 285 -32.98 12.77 13.66
N GLN A 286 -33.12 13.67 12.68
CA GLN A 286 -34.19 13.55 11.66
C GLN A 286 -33.91 12.41 10.65
N LEU A 287 -32.67 11.90 10.56
CA LEU A 287 -32.34 10.73 9.74
C LEU A 287 -32.72 9.41 10.42
N GLY A 288 -32.73 9.38 11.73
CA GLY A 288 -32.97 8.20 12.55
C GLY A 288 -31.93 8.02 13.64
N THR A 289 -31.81 6.81 14.16
CA THR A 289 -30.88 6.41 15.20
C THR A 289 -29.65 5.73 14.61
N LEU A 290 -28.64 5.48 15.47
CA LEU A 290 -27.49 4.68 15.10
C LEU A 290 -27.88 3.23 14.70
N ASP A 291 -28.89 2.66 15.38
CA ASP A 291 -29.42 1.34 15.03
C ASP A 291 -30.11 1.34 13.67
N ASP A 292 -30.85 2.41 13.32
CA ASP A 292 -31.40 2.59 11.99
C ASP A 292 -30.30 2.64 10.91
N PHE A 293 -29.20 3.31 11.20
CA PHE A 293 -28.07 3.37 10.29
C PHE A 293 -27.38 2.02 10.13
N ARG A 294 -27.17 1.27 11.21
CA ARG A 294 -26.64 -0.10 11.16
C ARG A 294 -27.54 -1.03 10.34
N ALA A 295 -28.84 -0.92 10.53
CA ALA A 295 -29.83 -1.67 9.74
C ALA A 295 -29.76 -1.32 8.25
N PHE A 296 -29.58 -0.04 7.94
CA PHE A 296 -29.42 0.43 6.57
C PHE A 296 -28.13 -0.13 5.92
N ILE A 297 -27.01 -0.11 6.63
CA ILE A 297 -25.76 -0.72 6.17
C ILE A 297 -25.95 -2.21 5.87
N ALA A 298 -26.59 -2.94 6.78
CA ALA A 298 -26.87 -4.38 6.62
C ALA A 298 -27.79 -4.63 5.43
N ARG A 299 -28.83 -3.82 5.26
CA ARG A 299 -29.77 -3.94 4.15
C ARG A 299 -29.10 -3.65 2.79
N ALA A 300 -28.24 -2.63 2.72
CA ALA A 300 -27.47 -2.35 1.53
C ALA A 300 -26.59 -3.53 1.13
N ARG A 301 -25.97 -4.18 2.11
CA ARG A 301 -25.14 -5.38 1.89
C ARG A 301 -25.92 -6.54 1.28
N ASP A 302 -27.20 -6.72 1.65
CA ASP A 302 -28.07 -7.74 1.04
C ASP A 302 -28.25 -7.54 -0.47
N TYR A 303 -28.12 -6.30 -0.93
CA TYR A 303 -28.14 -5.94 -2.36
C TYR A 303 -26.74 -5.87 -2.99
N GLY A 304 -25.69 -6.28 -2.29
CA GLY A 304 -24.32 -6.19 -2.76
C GLY A 304 -23.73 -4.77 -2.80
N ILE A 305 -24.38 -3.81 -2.10
CA ILE A 305 -23.99 -2.40 -2.04
C ILE A 305 -23.27 -2.13 -0.72
N GLU A 306 -22.14 -1.42 -0.78
CA GLU A 306 -21.47 -0.88 0.41
C GLU A 306 -21.80 0.60 0.57
N ILE A 307 -21.96 1.04 1.81
CA ILE A 307 -22.15 2.45 2.14
C ILE A 307 -20.80 3.13 2.27
N ALA A 308 -20.60 4.23 1.53
CA ALA A 308 -19.46 5.12 1.70
C ALA A 308 -19.89 6.36 2.49
N MET A 309 -19.12 6.68 3.52
CA MET A 309 -19.30 7.89 4.31
C MET A 309 -18.37 9.00 3.88
N ASP A 310 -18.86 10.23 4.02
CA ASP A 310 -18.05 11.44 3.89
C ASP A 310 -17.20 11.66 5.14
N LEU A 311 -15.91 11.91 4.99
CA LEU A 311 -15.02 12.40 6.04
C LEU A 311 -14.76 13.88 5.80
N ALA A 312 -15.56 14.73 6.42
CA ALA A 312 -15.40 16.17 6.39
C ALA A 312 -14.88 16.64 7.75
N PHE A 313 -13.57 16.78 7.89
CA PHE A 313 -12.91 17.19 9.12
C PHE A 313 -12.94 18.72 9.28
N GLN A 314 -14.10 19.19 9.60
CA GLN A 314 -14.43 20.59 9.87
C GLN A 314 -15.68 20.65 10.75
N CYS A 315 -15.88 21.75 11.43
CA CYS A 315 -16.97 21.92 12.40
C CYS A 315 -17.86 23.08 12.05
N SER A 316 -19.16 22.99 12.41
CA SER A 316 -19.99 24.20 12.52
C SER A 316 -19.57 25.00 13.74
N PRO A 317 -19.99 26.28 13.87
CA PRO A 317 -19.79 27.06 15.10
C PRO A 317 -20.38 26.41 16.35
N ASP A 318 -21.40 25.57 16.19
CA ASP A 318 -22.16 24.94 17.29
C ASP A 318 -21.64 23.53 17.63
N HIS A 319 -20.57 23.07 16.99
CA HIS A 319 -19.98 21.75 17.26
C HIS A 319 -19.47 21.66 18.69
N PRO A 320 -19.66 20.53 19.40
CA PRO A 320 -19.14 20.35 20.76
C PRO A 320 -17.66 20.65 20.93
N TYR A 321 -16.82 20.35 19.92
CA TYR A 321 -15.37 20.62 19.97
C TYR A 321 -15.05 22.11 20.08
N VAL A 322 -15.86 23.00 19.52
CA VAL A 322 -15.61 24.45 19.61
C VAL A 322 -15.62 24.94 21.06
N ARG A 323 -16.46 24.37 21.89
CA ARG A 323 -16.54 24.65 23.31
C ARG A 323 -15.58 23.82 24.14
N GLN A 324 -15.43 22.55 23.85
CA GLN A 324 -14.63 21.60 24.63
C GLN A 324 -13.14 21.70 24.32
N HIS A 325 -12.78 22.03 23.07
CA HIS A 325 -11.41 22.07 22.56
C HIS A 325 -11.17 23.34 21.72
N PRO A 326 -11.30 24.53 22.32
CA PRO A 326 -11.08 25.79 21.60
C PRO A 326 -9.67 25.90 21.02
N GLU A 327 -8.71 25.19 21.58
CA GLU A 327 -7.32 25.11 21.12
C GLU A 327 -7.16 24.42 19.73
N TRP A 328 -8.19 23.74 19.24
CA TRP A 328 -8.18 23.12 17.92
C TRP A 328 -8.61 24.08 16.79
N PHE A 329 -8.92 25.32 17.14
CA PHE A 329 -9.39 26.33 16.19
C PHE A 329 -8.52 27.57 16.26
N ARG A 330 -8.37 28.25 15.12
CA ARG A 330 -7.60 29.49 15.04
C ARG A 330 -8.46 30.68 15.41
N LYS A 331 -8.01 31.47 16.38
CA LYS A 331 -8.64 32.73 16.74
C LYS A 331 -8.08 33.89 15.93
N ARG A 332 -8.96 34.79 15.49
CA ARG A 332 -8.58 36.06 14.89
C ARG A 332 -8.28 37.10 15.99
N PRO A 333 -7.58 38.21 15.64
CA PRO A 333 -7.25 39.25 16.62
C PRO A 333 -8.44 39.86 17.36
N ASP A 334 -9.63 39.84 16.77
CA ASP A 334 -10.88 40.31 17.40
C ASP A 334 -11.52 39.28 18.36
N GLY A 335 -10.87 38.14 18.57
CA GLY A 335 -11.36 37.06 19.42
C GLY A 335 -12.32 36.09 18.78
N THR A 336 -12.75 36.30 17.53
CA THR A 336 -13.60 35.41 16.80
C THR A 336 -12.78 34.22 16.23
N ILE A 337 -13.45 33.09 15.99
CA ILE A 337 -12.81 31.93 15.36
C ILE A 337 -12.78 32.12 13.84
N GLN A 338 -11.65 31.74 13.23
CA GLN A 338 -11.51 31.75 11.78
C GLN A 338 -12.46 30.74 11.13
N TYR A 339 -13.30 31.21 10.22
CA TYR A 339 -14.14 30.35 9.38
C TYR A 339 -13.43 29.97 8.07
N ALA A 340 -13.93 28.95 7.41
CA ALA A 340 -13.42 28.52 6.11
C ALA A 340 -13.70 29.59 5.05
N GLU A 341 -12.68 29.92 4.27
CA GLU A 341 -12.82 30.88 3.17
C GLU A 341 -11.81 30.59 2.04
N ASN A 342 -12.20 30.99 0.87
CA ASN A 342 -11.31 31.16 -0.28
C ASN A 342 -11.68 32.50 -0.91
N PRO A 343 -11.06 33.60 -0.43
CA PRO A 343 -11.51 34.96 -0.72
C PRO A 343 -11.73 35.20 -2.24
N PRO A 344 -12.83 35.85 -2.62
CA PRO A 344 -13.82 36.49 -1.75
C PRO A 344 -14.90 35.58 -1.17
N LYS A 345 -14.88 34.26 -1.48
CA LYS A 345 -15.86 33.29 -0.96
C LYS A 345 -15.67 33.04 0.51
N LYS A 346 -16.76 33.07 1.27
CA LYS A 346 -16.80 32.87 2.74
C LYS A 346 -17.79 31.72 3.08
N TYR A 347 -17.35 30.83 3.95
CA TYR A 347 -18.15 29.73 4.47
C TYR A 347 -18.26 29.89 6.00
N GLN A 348 -19.06 30.86 6.46
CA GLN A 348 -19.18 31.24 7.86
C GLN A 348 -19.80 30.19 8.74
N ASP A 349 -20.50 29.23 8.16
CA ASP A 349 -21.07 28.06 8.82
C ASP A 349 -20.04 26.92 9.07
N ILE A 350 -18.78 27.11 8.68
CA ILE A 350 -17.72 26.10 8.76
C ILE A 350 -16.48 26.67 9.44
N TYR A 351 -16.05 26.04 10.53
CA TYR A 351 -14.77 26.27 11.18
C TYR A 351 -13.79 25.14 10.85
N PRO A 352 -12.70 25.41 10.12
CA PRO A 352 -11.66 24.43 9.90
C PRO A 352 -10.88 24.18 11.19
N PHE A 353 -10.33 22.96 11.35
CA PHE A 353 -9.36 22.65 12.38
C PHE A 353 -8.03 23.36 12.11
N ASP A 354 -7.38 23.81 13.17
CA ASP A 354 -6.01 24.32 13.14
C ASP A 354 -5.00 23.17 13.32
N PHE A 355 -4.46 22.67 12.22
CA PHE A 355 -3.45 21.59 12.26
C PHE A 355 -2.07 22.06 12.74
N GLU A 356 -1.87 23.35 12.94
CA GLU A 356 -0.68 23.93 13.57
C GLU A 356 -0.87 24.17 15.08
N SER A 357 -2.02 23.79 15.63
CA SER A 357 -2.29 23.88 17.06
C SER A 357 -1.22 23.15 17.88
N PRO A 358 -0.79 23.69 19.02
CA PRO A 358 0.05 22.95 19.98
C PRO A 358 -0.58 21.62 20.43
N ALA A 359 -1.92 21.52 20.41
CA ALA A 359 -2.68 20.32 20.75
C ALA A 359 -2.97 19.42 19.52
N TRP A 360 -2.13 19.45 18.51
CA TRP A 360 -2.34 18.69 17.27
C TRP A 360 -2.37 17.17 17.47
N ARG A 361 -1.65 16.65 18.48
CA ARG A 361 -1.63 15.22 18.77
C ARG A 361 -2.99 14.70 19.23
N GLU A 362 -3.59 15.42 20.16
CA GLU A 362 -4.92 15.12 20.70
C GLU A 362 -5.99 15.22 19.60
N LEU A 363 -5.88 16.24 18.74
CA LEU A 363 -6.75 16.38 17.57
C LEU A 363 -6.63 15.18 16.63
N TRP A 364 -5.42 14.77 16.28
CA TRP A 364 -5.21 13.62 15.38
C TRP A 364 -5.77 12.33 15.98
N LEU A 365 -5.54 12.10 17.26
CA LEU A 365 -6.07 10.92 17.96
C LEU A 365 -7.60 10.92 18.00
N GLU A 366 -8.21 12.08 18.20
CA GLU A 366 -9.68 12.18 18.17
C GLU A 366 -10.24 11.92 16.77
N LEU A 367 -9.63 12.45 15.73
CA LEU A 367 -10.06 12.17 14.35
C LEU A 367 -9.89 10.69 13.98
N LEU A 368 -8.82 10.05 14.45
CA LEU A 368 -8.64 8.60 14.32
C LEU A 368 -9.76 7.84 15.04
N ARG A 369 -10.09 8.25 16.27
CA ARG A 369 -11.19 7.64 17.03
C ARG A 369 -12.51 7.72 16.28
N VAL A 370 -12.81 8.87 15.68
CA VAL A 370 -14.03 9.05 14.87
C VAL A 370 -14.08 8.09 13.70
N VAL A 371 -13.00 7.93 12.95
CA VAL A 371 -12.95 6.98 11.82
C VAL A 371 -13.15 5.55 12.32
N ARG A 372 -12.48 5.14 13.39
CA ARG A 372 -12.65 3.81 14.00
C ARG A 372 -14.08 3.57 14.46
N PHE A 373 -14.70 4.57 15.08
CA PHE A 373 -16.10 4.48 15.48
C PHE A 373 -17.01 4.05 14.33
N TRP A 374 -16.87 4.69 13.16
CA TRP A 374 -17.68 4.36 11.98
C TRP A 374 -17.31 3.01 11.35
N ILE A 375 -16.06 2.62 11.41
CA ILE A 375 -15.64 1.26 11.00
C ILE A 375 -16.32 0.21 11.88
N GLU A 376 -16.42 0.44 13.18
CA GLU A 376 -17.12 -0.44 14.13
C GLU A 376 -18.64 -0.52 13.85
N GLN A 377 -19.21 0.51 13.25
CA GLN A 377 -20.60 0.48 12.79
C GLN A 377 -20.81 -0.31 11.50
N GLY A 378 -19.75 -0.68 10.80
CA GLY A 378 -19.79 -1.44 9.56
C GLY A 378 -19.35 -0.71 8.30
N ILE A 379 -18.89 0.53 8.41
CA ILE A 379 -18.36 1.29 7.28
C ILE A 379 -16.97 0.79 6.90
N ARG A 380 -16.72 0.65 5.59
CA ARG A 380 -15.44 0.20 5.02
C ARG A 380 -14.93 1.11 3.92
N ILE A 381 -15.72 2.12 3.53
CA ILE A 381 -15.35 3.07 2.48
C ILE A 381 -15.61 4.49 2.97
N PHE A 382 -14.63 5.36 2.81
CA PHE A 382 -14.72 6.77 3.14
C PHE A 382 -14.36 7.63 1.92
N ARG A 383 -15.20 8.60 1.64
CA ARG A 383 -14.88 9.69 0.70
C ARG A 383 -14.37 10.86 1.53
N VAL A 384 -13.20 11.35 1.21
CA VAL A 384 -12.54 12.42 1.97
C VAL A 384 -12.80 13.77 1.32
N ASP A 385 -13.49 14.63 2.09
CA ASP A 385 -13.81 15.99 1.67
C ASP A 385 -12.61 16.93 1.85
N ASN A 386 -12.29 17.72 0.85
CA ASN A 386 -11.20 18.70 0.85
C ASN A 386 -9.89 18.17 1.49
N PRO A 387 -9.33 17.04 1.04
CA PRO A 387 -8.13 16.47 1.64
C PRO A 387 -6.92 17.41 1.54
N HIS A 388 -6.87 18.26 0.50
CA HIS A 388 -5.79 19.21 0.26
C HIS A 388 -5.72 20.36 1.29
N THR A 389 -6.73 20.52 2.13
CA THR A 389 -6.75 21.54 3.20
C THR A 389 -6.18 21.04 4.52
N LYS A 390 -5.72 19.79 4.58
CA LYS A 390 -5.11 19.15 5.75
C LYS A 390 -3.70 18.70 5.40
N PRO A 391 -2.78 18.59 6.38
CA PRO A 391 -1.39 18.17 6.12
C PRO A 391 -1.28 16.78 5.53
N PHE A 392 -0.37 16.57 4.59
CA PHE A 392 -0.07 15.23 4.06
C PHE A 392 0.37 14.25 5.16
N ALA A 393 1.17 14.73 6.13
CA ALA A 393 1.61 13.91 7.26
C ALA A 393 0.44 13.37 8.09
N PHE A 394 -0.63 14.16 8.25
CA PHE A 394 -1.85 13.70 8.91
C PHE A 394 -2.50 12.54 8.15
N TRP A 395 -2.66 12.67 6.83
CA TRP A 395 -3.27 11.62 6.01
C TRP A 395 -2.42 10.37 5.95
N GLU A 396 -1.10 10.51 5.80
CA GLU A 396 -0.18 9.37 5.82
C GLU A 396 -0.32 8.57 7.11
N TRP A 397 -0.35 9.27 8.24
CA TRP A 397 -0.50 8.64 9.54
C TRP A 397 -1.88 8.01 9.74
N LEU A 398 -2.96 8.77 9.50
CA LEU A 398 -4.33 8.30 9.73
C LEU A 398 -4.64 7.05 8.88
N ILE A 399 -4.36 7.12 7.59
CA ILE A 399 -4.59 6.01 6.67
C ILE A 399 -3.72 4.81 7.04
N GLY A 400 -2.45 5.05 7.41
CA GLY A 400 -1.54 4.00 7.84
C GLY A 400 -2.03 3.27 9.10
N GLU A 401 -2.51 4.01 10.12
CA GLU A 401 -3.07 3.43 11.34
C GLU A 401 -4.34 2.60 11.06
N ILE A 402 -5.25 3.12 10.24
CA ILE A 402 -6.46 2.39 9.87
C ILE A 402 -6.14 1.14 9.05
N LYS A 403 -5.30 1.25 8.03
CA LYS A 403 -4.94 0.13 7.15
C LYS A 403 -4.18 -0.99 7.86
N ARG A 404 -3.48 -0.69 8.95
CA ARG A 404 -2.81 -1.71 9.77
C ARG A 404 -3.81 -2.66 10.42
N ASP A 405 -4.90 -2.13 10.96
CA ASP A 405 -5.92 -2.89 11.68
C ASP A 405 -7.07 -3.34 10.77
N TYR A 406 -7.36 -2.57 9.72
CA TYR A 406 -8.47 -2.76 8.79
C TYR A 406 -7.99 -2.60 7.34
N PRO A 407 -7.22 -3.56 6.82
CA PRO A 407 -6.64 -3.46 5.47
C PRO A 407 -7.68 -3.39 4.36
N GLU A 408 -8.92 -3.80 4.63
CA GLU A 408 -10.05 -3.76 3.70
C GLU A 408 -10.69 -2.37 3.54
N VAL A 409 -10.35 -1.40 4.39
CA VAL A 409 -10.90 -0.04 4.32
C VAL A 409 -10.34 0.72 3.12
N ILE A 410 -11.21 1.40 2.40
CA ILE A 410 -10.87 2.22 1.23
C ILE A 410 -11.07 3.69 1.56
N PHE A 411 -10.09 4.52 1.22
CA PHE A 411 -10.19 5.97 1.25
C PHE A 411 -10.16 6.50 -0.18
N LEU A 412 -11.18 7.27 -0.56
CA LEU A 412 -11.26 7.96 -1.83
C LEU A 412 -11.15 9.46 -1.60
N SER A 413 -10.15 10.11 -2.18
CA SER A 413 -10.03 11.55 -2.10
C SER A 413 -10.90 12.25 -3.14
N GLU A 414 -11.49 13.36 -2.74
CA GLU A 414 -12.12 14.31 -3.66
C GLU A 414 -11.17 14.82 -4.73
#